data_d946c1ad6862a64c9696921ea4923a87
#
_entry.id   d946c1ad6862a64c9696921ea4923a87
#
_cell.length_a   1.000
_cell.length_b   1.000
_cell.length_c   1.000
_cell.angle_alpha   90.00
_cell.angle_beta   90.00
_cell.angle_gamma   90.00
#
_symmetry.space_group_name_H-M   'P 1'
#
loop_
_entity.id
_entity.type
_entity.pdbx_description
1 polymer ?
#
loop_
_entity_poly.entity_id
_entity_poly.type
_entity_poly.pdbx_seq_one_letter_code
_entity_poly.pdbx_strand_id
1 'polypeptide(L)'
;GLVHKNCPHRRASLVYGKCEKKGIRCCYHGWLFSTDGKILETPGEDPNSKSAAKLKKTFKLGAYPVFEFNGLVFAYMGPPENIPEFPHYDVFDIPEITRRPYRIKYNCNWIQVLDAIMDPVHTSFLHGQSSGIQFSKGFAEIGELEFFERGIQYLGCNTRRVDDYVWVRVNELILPNFTQAGSAFAADGTKTRLFGRSSFTRWVV
;
A
#
# COMPACT_ATOMS: atom_id res chain seq x y z
N GLY A 1 -15.00 -2.58 -5.04
CA GLY A 1 -14.67 -2.74 -6.46
C GLY A 1 -13.92 -1.53 -7.00
N LEU A 2 -13.14 -1.73 -8.02
CA LEU A 2 -12.51 -0.67 -8.80
C LEU A 2 -13.05 -0.73 -10.23
N VAL A 3 -13.65 0.36 -10.70
CA VAL A 3 -14.27 0.43 -12.02
C VAL A 3 -13.77 1.64 -12.80
N HIS A 4 -13.93 1.61 -14.12
CA HIS A 4 -13.59 2.76 -14.96
C HIS A 4 -14.37 4.00 -14.52
N LYS A 5 -13.72 5.15 -14.64
CA LYS A 5 -14.27 6.44 -14.24
C LYS A 5 -15.53 6.84 -15.01
N ASN A 6 -15.63 6.45 -16.29
CA ASN A 6 -16.67 6.95 -17.18
C ASN A 6 -17.70 5.89 -17.51
N CYS A 7 -18.98 6.22 -17.31
CA CYS A 7 -20.12 5.39 -17.68
C CYS A 7 -20.07 5.04 -19.19
N PRO A 8 -20.23 3.76 -19.57
CA PRO A 8 -20.16 3.34 -20.98
C PRO A 8 -21.31 3.88 -21.85
N HIS A 9 -22.42 4.32 -21.24
CA HIS A 9 -23.57 4.85 -21.98
C HIS A 9 -23.23 6.16 -22.71
N ARG A 10 -22.93 7.24 -21.96
CA ARG A 10 -22.63 8.57 -22.52
C ARG A 10 -21.44 9.25 -21.84
N ARG A 11 -20.50 8.48 -21.34
CA ARG A 11 -19.22 8.94 -20.79
C ARG A 11 -19.32 9.87 -19.56
N ALA A 12 -20.50 9.96 -18.91
CA ALA A 12 -20.63 10.70 -17.66
C ALA A 12 -19.68 10.13 -16.59
N SER A 13 -19.07 11.02 -15.81
CA SER A 13 -18.14 10.62 -14.76
C SER A 13 -18.87 9.96 -13.59
N LEU A 14 -18.47 8.73 -13.24
CA LEU A 14 -18.98 8.00 -12.08
C LEU A 14 -18.44 8.51 -10.75
N VAL A 15 -17.50 9.47 -10.76
CA VAL A 15 -17.09 10.20 -9.53
C VAL A 15 -18.30 10.89 -8.87
N TYR A 16 -19.27 11.32 -9.69
CA TYR A 16 -20.55 11.88 -9.23
C TYR A 16 -21.65 10.84 -9.09
N GLY A 17 -21.32 9.57 -9.24
CA GLY A 17 -22.26 8.46 -9.10
C GLY A 17 -22.64 8.21 -7.65
N LYS A 18 -23.80 7.60 -7.45
CA LYS A 18 -24.27 7.19 -6.14
C LYS A 18 -23.81 5.76 -5.84
N CYS A 19 -23.05 5.59 -4.77
CA CYS A 19 -22.74 4.26 -4.24
C CYS A 19 -23.98 3.64 -3.62
N GLU A 20 -24.35 2.45 -4.06
CA GLU A 20 -25.46 1.65 -3.55
C GLU A 20 -24.95 0.27 -3.10
N LYS A 21 -25.77 -0.48 -2.36
CA LYS A 21 -25.38 -1.80 -1.83
C LYS A 21 -24.91 -2.77 -2.91
N LYS A 22 -25.46 -2.66 -4.14
CA LYS A 22 -25.14 -3.55 -5.25
C LYS A 22 -24.06 -3.02 -6.21
N GLY A 23 -23.60 -1.77 -6.02
CA GLY A 23 -22.62 -1.15 -6.91
C GLY A 23 -22.74 0.36 -7.01
N ILE A 24 -22.42 0.91 -8.19
CA ILE A 24 -22.44 2.35 -8.45
C ILE A 24 -23.50 2.73 -9.49
N ARG A 25 -24.34 3.70 -9.15
CA ARG A 25 -25.35 4.25 -10.04
C ARG A 25 -24.85 5.53 -10.70
N CYS A 26 -24.91 5.56 -12.02
CA CYS A 26 -24.58 6.75 -12.79
C CYS A 26 -25.59 7.87 -12.52
N CYS A 27 -25.09 9.07 -12.21
CA CYS A 27 -25.93 10.24 -11.90
C CYS A 27 -26.71 10.78 -13.12
N TYR A 28 -26.29 10.41 -14.36
CA TYR A 28 -26.87 11.00 -15.57
C TYR A 28 -28.18 10.31 -15.99
N HIS A 29 -28.15 8.98 -16.18
CA HIS A 29 -29.35 8.22 -16.62
C HIS A 29 -29.67 7.02 -15.72
N GLY A 30 -29.09 6.97 -14.52
CA GLY A 30 -29.43 5.99 -13.51
C GLY A 30 -28.95 4.56 -13.79
N TRP A 31 -28.11 4.31 -14.78
CA TRP A 31 -27.58 2.97 -14.99
C TRP A 31 -26.81 2.51 -13.76
N LEU A 32 -27.13 1.31 -13.26
CA LEU A 32 -26.48 0.72 -12.11
C LEU A 32 -25.49 -0.34 -12.57
N PHE A 33 -24.27 -0.25 -12.08
CA PHE A 33 -23.18 -1.18 -12.37
C PHE A 33 -22.75 -1.90 -11.11
N SER A 34 -22.55 -3.20 -11.20
CA SER A 34 -21.92 -3.99 -10.13
C SER A 34 -20.42 -3.71 -10.02
N THR A 35 -19.79 -4.22 -8.97
CA THR A 35 -18.35 -4.08 -8.72
C THR A 35 -17.47 -4.77 -9.76
N ASP A 36 -18.02 -5.74 -10.52
CA ASP A 36 -17.36 -6.40 -11.65
C ASP A 36 -17.73 -5.76 -13.01
N GLY A 37 -18.42 -4.62 -13.00
CA GLY A 37 -18.76 -3.82 -14.17
C GLY A 37 -19.98 -4.27 -14.95
N LYS A 38 -20.72 -5.30 -14.50
CA LYS A 38 -21.97 -5.71 -15.16
C LYS A 38 -23.05 -4.65 -14.98
N ILE A 39 -23.88 -4.46 -16.00
CA ILE A 39 -25.07 -3.61 -15.90
C ILE A 39 -26.18 -4.36 -15.16
N LEU A 40 -26.56 -3.85 -14.00
CA LEU A 40 -27.66 -4.40 -13.20
C LEU A 40 -28.99 -3.79 -13.60
N GLU A 41 -29.04 -2.48 -13.81
CA GLU A 41 -30.26 -1.73 -14.13
C GLU A 41 -30.04 -0.68 -15.22
N THR A 42 -31.06 -0.52 -16.04
CA THR A 42 -31.17 0.51 -17.08
C THR A 42 -32.55 1.16 -16.98
N PRO A 43 -32.77 2.14 -16.08
CA PRO A 43 -34.13 2.62 -15.72
C PRO A 43 -34.94 3.20 -16.88
N GLY A 44 -34.27 3.65 -17.95
CA GLY A 44 -34.96 4.15 -19.16
C GLY A 44 -35.49 3.08 -20.10
N GLU A 45 -35.23 1.78 -19.78
CA GLU A 45 -35.67 0.65 -20.59
C GLU A 45 -36.62 -0.23 -19.81
N ASP A 46 -37.64 -0.79 -20.48
CA ASP A 46 -38.43 -1.87 -19.87
C ASP A 46 -37.49 -3.05 -19.55
N PRO A 47 -37.40 -3.48 -18.27
CA PRO A 47 -36.45 -4.52 -17.85
C PRO A 47 -36.66 -5.87 -18.54
N ASN A 48 -37.87 -6.12 -19.05
CA ASN A 48 -38.25 -7.35 -19.78
C ASN A 48 -38.09 -7.21 -21.30
N SER A 49 -37.68 -6.05 -21.79
CA SER A 49 -37.52 -5.82 -23.22
C SER A 49 -36.27 -6.51 -23.78
N LYS A 50 -36.34 -6.87 -25.07
CA LYS A 50 -35.16 -7.34 -25.83
C LYS A 50 -34.05 -6.28 -25.89
N SER A 51 -34.43 -5.00 -25.86
CA SER A 51 -33.53 -3.87 -25.84
C SER A 51 -32.68 -3.84 -24.58
N ALA A 52 -33.31 -3.90 -23.39
CA ALA A 52 -32.62 -3.96 -22.11
C ALA A 52 -31.68 -5.17 -22.02
N ALA A 53 -32.12 -6.34 -22.47
CA ALA A 53 -31.30 -7.54 -22.52
C ALA A 53 -30.08 -7.38 -23.44
N LYS A 54 -30.26 -6.78 -24.61
CA LYS A 54 -29.18 -6.48 -25.55
C LYS A 54 -28.18 -5.49 -24.96
N LEU A 55 -28.64 -4.42 -24.32
CA LEU A 55 -27.78 -3.43 -23.67
C LEU A 55 -26.88 -4.09 -22.59
N LYS A 56 -27.46 -4.87 -21.70
CA LYS A 56 -26.74 -5.59 -20.65
C LYS A 56 -25.71 -6.59 -21.19
N LYS A 57 -25.97 -7.16 -22.36
CA LYS A 57 -25.05 -8.08 -23.03
C LYS A 57 -23.95 -7.38 -23.80
N THR A 58 -24.25 -6.23 -24.41
CA THR A 58 -23.33 -5.51 -25.30
C THR A 58 -22.40 -4.57 -24.57
N PHE A 59 -22.90 -3.91 -23.50
CA PHE A 59 -22.12 -2.94 -22.74
C PHE A 59 -21.65 -3.54 -21.41
N LYS A 60 -20.43 -3.19 -21.06
CA LYS A 60 -19.85 -3.48 -19.75
C LYS A 60 -19.03 -2.29 -19.30
N LEU A 61 -19.12 -1.93 -18.04
CA LEU A 61 -18.18 -0.99 -17.43
C LEU A 61 -16.86 -1.72 -17.17
N GLY A 62 -15.74 -1.15 -17.56
CA GLY A 62 -14.44 -1.73 -17.22
C GLY A 62 -14.28 -1.81 -15.71
N ALA A 63 -13.81 -2.95 -15.23
CA ALA A 63 -13.61 -3.23 -13.81
C ALA A 63 -12.34 -4.05 -13.63
N TYR A 64 -11.73 -3.91 -12.46
CA TYR A 64 -10.52 -4.61 -12.09
C TYR A 64 -10.78 -5.48 -10.84
N PRO A 65 -10.17 -6.67 -10.79
CA PRO A 65 -10.17 -7.48 -9.56
C PRO A 65 -9.56 -6.68 -8.42
N VAL A 66 -10.20 -6.70 -7.27
CA VAL A 66 -9.72 -6.00 -6.07
C VAL A 66 -9.59 -6.96 -4.90
N PHE A 67 -8.63 -6.67 -4.06
CA PHE A 67 -8.37 -7.36 -2.81
C PHE A 67 -8.24 -6.33 -1.69
N GLU A 68 -8.92 -6.54 -0.58
CA GLU A 68 -8.81 -5.71 0.60
C GLU A 68 -7.94 -6.41 1.63
N PHE A 69 -6.93 -5.70 2.11
CA PHE A 69 -6.03 -6.21 3.12
C PHE A 69 -5.63 -5.12 4.12
N ASN A 70 -5.92 -5.34 5.38
CA ASN A 70 -5.61 -4.42 6.48
C ASN A 70 -6.08 -2.97 6.25
N GLY A 71 -7.25 -2.79 5.61
CA GLY A 71 -7.85 -1.49 5.30
C GLY A 71 -7.23 -0.77 4.09
N LEU A 72 -6.34 -1.43 3.35
CA LEU A 72 -5.88 -1.00 2.04
C LEU A 72 -6.61 -1.77 0.95
N VAL A 73 -6.86 -1.12 -0.17
CA VAL A 73 -7.48 -1.74 -1.35
C VAL A 73 -6.42 -1.87 -2.45
N PHE A 74 -6.17 -3.10 -2.85
CA PHE A 74 -5.30 -3.44 -3.95
C PHE A 74 -6.12 -3.80 -5.17
N ALA A 75 -5.64 -3.44 -6.36
CA ALA A 75 -6.28 -3.78 -7.61
C ALA A 75 -5.27 -4.39 -8.57
N TYR A 76 -5.65 -5.48 -9.21
CA TYR A 76 -4.86 -6.08 -10.27
C TYR A 76 -5.24 -5.45 -11.62
N MET A 77 -4.28 -4.81 -12.27
CA MET A 77 -4.50 -4.06 -13.51
C MET A 77 -4.21 -4.87 -14.79
N GLY A 78 -3.93 -6.16 -14.64
CA GLY A 78 -3.68 -7.08 -15.74
C GLY A 78 -4.90 -7.92 -16.13
N PRO A 79 -4.70 -8.92 -17.04
CA PRO A 79 -5.74 -9.85 -17.44
C PRO A 79 -6.26 -10.67 -16.25
N PRO A 80 -7.59 -10.75 -16.03
CA PRO A 80 -8.16 -11.40 -14.84
C PRO A 80 -7.75 -12.87 -14.66
N GLU A 81 -7.44 -13.56 -15.76
CA GLU A 81 -6.98 -14.96 -15.77
C GLU A 81 -5.55 -15.14 -15.25
N ASN A 82 -4.80 -14.06 -15.15
CA ASN A 82 -3.40 -14.05 -14.72
C ASN A 82 -3.20 -13.34 -13.36
N ILE A 83 -4.24 -13.31 -12.52
CA ILE A 83 -4.12 -12.69 -11.19
C ILE A 83 -3.05 -13.43 -10.38
N PRO A 84 -1.94 -12.77 -9.98
CA PRO A 84 -0.94 -13.40 -9.13
C PRO A 84 -1.47 -13.60 -7.71
N GLU A 85 -0.87 -14.51 -6.99
CA GLU A 85 -1.09 -14.60 -5.57
C GLU A 85 -0.64 -13.30 -4.88
N PHE A 86 -1.45 -12.80 -3.93
CA PHE A 86 -1.09 -11.60 -3.18
C PHE A 86 0.09 -11.91 -2.25
N PRO A 87 1.18 -11.14 -2.31
CA PRO A 87 2.35 -11.42 -1.50
C PRO A 87 2.03 -11.25 -0.01
N HIS A 88 2.22 -12.33 0.74
CA HIS A 88 2.05 -12.35 2.18
C HIS A 88 3.41 -12.30 2.86
N TYR A 89 3.63 -11.28 3.68
CA TYR A 89 4.87 -11.09 4.43
C TYR A 89 4.66 -11.42 5.91
N ASP A 90 5.66 -11.97 6.55
CA ASP A 90 5.66 -12.40 7.96
C ASP A 90 5.27 -11.28 8.95
N VAL A 91 5.58 -10.04 8.61
CA VAL A 91 5.16 -8.86 9.38
C VAL A 91 3.65 -8.77 9.57
N PHE A 92 2.88 -9.37 8.67
CA PHE A 92 1.41 -9.39 8.78
C PHE A 92 0.89 -10.43 9.78
N ASP A 93 1.71 -11.39 10.16
CA ASP A 93 1.36 -12.44 11.11
C ASP A 93 1.75 -12.11 12.56
N ILE A 94 2.41 -10.97 12.78
CA ILE A 94 2.80 -10.56 14.13
C ILE A 94 1.53 -10.33 14.97
N PRO A 95 1.33 -11.10 16.07
CA PRO A 95 0.15 -10.98 16.90
C PRO A 95 0.15 -9.66 17.70
N GLU A 96 -1.02 -9.26 18.18
CA GLU A 96 -1.22 -8.12 19.07
C GLU A 96 -0.79 -6.75 18.52
N ILE A 97 -0.68 -6.63 17.19
CA ILE A 97 -0.39 -5.36 16.50
C ILE A 97 -1.68 -4.73 15.96
N THR A 98 -1.93 -3.49 16.34
CA THR A 98 -2.94 -2.67 15.68
C THR A 98 -2.35 -2.04 14.42
N ARG A 99 -2.90 -2.39 13.26
CA ARG A 99 -2.51 -1.81 11.97
C ARG A 99 -3.44 -0.65 11.64
N ARG A 100 -2.86 0.48 11.25
CA ARG A 100 -3.60 1.67 10.82
C ARG A 100 -3.14 2.06 9.43
N PRO A 101 -3.96 1.85 8.39
CA PRO A 101 -3.62 2.25 7.04
C PRO A 101 -3.63 3.77 6.93
N TYR A 102 -2.67 4.32 6.19
CA TYR A 102 -2.61 5.74 5.87
C TYR A 102 -1.93 5.93 4.51
N ARG A 103 -2.06 7.11 3.95
CA ARG A 103 -1.43 7.48 2.69
C ARG A 103 -0.68 8.79 2.86
N ILE A 104 0.55 8.81 2.36
CA ILE A 104 1.35 10.03 2.20
C ILE A 104 1.54 10.25 0.69
N LYS A 105 1.34 11.48 0.23
CA LYS A 105 1.61 11.87 -1.14
C LYS A 105 2.86 12.73 -1.19
N TYR A 106 3.83 12.32 -1.99
CA TYR A 106 5.03 13.07 -2.32
C TYR A 106 4.97 13.55 -3.77
N ASN A 107 5.50 14.74 -4.05
CA ASN A 107 5.59 15.29 -5.40
C ASN A 107 6.95 14.95 -6.03
N CYS A 108 7.28 13.65 -6.02
CA CYS A 108 8.51 13.13 -6.60
C CYS A 108 8.27 11.75 -7.20
N ASN A 109 9.24 11.22 -7.93
CA ASN A 109 9.21 9.85 -8.42
C ASN A 109 9.28 8.87 -7.23
N TRP A 110 8.55 7.78 -7.33
CA TRP A 110 8.47 6.75 -6.28
C TRP A 110 9.85 6.18 -5.87
N ILE A 111 10.80 6.10 -6.79
CA ILE A 111 12.14 5.58 -6.51
C ILE A 111 12.92 6.48 -5.55
N GLN A 112 12.65 7.79 -5.54
CA GLN A 112 13.25 8.73 -4.58
C GLN A 112 12.81 8.42 -3.15
N VAL A 113 11.58 7.93 -2.99
CA VAL A 113 11.07 7.51 -1.69
C VAL A 113 11.74 6.22 -1.24
N LEU A 114 11.98 5.27 -2.16
CA LEU A 114 12.72 4.04 -1.85
C LEU A 114 14.17 4.33 -1.48
N ASP A 115 14.84 5.20 -2.23
CA ASP A 115 16.21 5.65 -1.95
C ASP A 115 16.31 6.23 -0.54
N ALA A 116 15.42 7.17 -0.18
CA ALA A 116 15.37 7.74 1.17
C ALA A 116 15.12 6.71 2.28
N ILE A 117 14.37 5.64 2.01
CA ILE A 117 14.13 4.58 3.00
C ILE A 117 15.39 3.77 3.25
N MET A 118 16.16 3.51 2.22
CA MET A 118 17.39 2.71 2.30
C MET A 118 18.61 3.51 2.73
N ASP A 119 18.50 4.84 2.86
CA ASP A 119 19.54 5.70 3.38
C ASP A 119 19.41 5.87 4.91
N PRO A 120 20.25 5.26 5.72
CA PRO A 120 20.25 5.46 7.16
C PRO A 120 20.96 6.73 7.62
N VAL A 121 21.84 7.32 6.79
CA VAL A 121 22.68 8.46 7.20
C VAL A 121 21.85 9.74 7.34
N HIS A 122 20.89 9.96 6.44
CA HIS A 122 20.01 11.14 6.55
C HIS A 122 19.25 11.17 7.88
N THR A 123 18.97 10.01 8.48
CA THR A 123 18.26 9.97 9.76
C THR A 123 19.05 10.63 10.88
N SER A 124 20.39 10.51 10.86
CA SER A 124 21.25 11.10 11.87
C SER A 124 21.32 12.63 11.76
N PHE A 125 21.35 13.15 10.55
CA PHE A 125 21.43 14.59 10.33
C PHE A 125 20.04 15.24 10.26
N LEU A 126 19.19 14.82 9.32
CA LEU A 126 17.89 15.45 9.08
C LEU A 126 16.95 15.29 10.30
N HIS A 127 16.85 14.05 10.81
CA HIS A 127 15.91 13.71 11.87
C HIS A 127 16.51 13.76 13.28
N GLY A 128 17.84 13.76 13.40
CA GLY A 128 18.52 13.76 14.69
C GLY A 128 19.14 15.11 15.07
N GLN A 129 19.57 15.92 14.10
CA GLN A 129 20.34 17.14 14.36
C GLN A 129 19.72 18.38 13.73
N SER A 130 19.52 18.42 12.42
CA SER A 130 19.19 19.64 11.68
C SER A 130 17.82 20.23 12.02
N SER A 131 16.82 19.41 12.30
CA SER A 131 15.45 19.83 12.66
C SER A 131 15.15 19.65 14.15
N GLY A 132 16.17 19.42 14.97
CA GLY A 132 16.00 18.92 16.33
C GLY A 132 15.70 17.44 16.35
N ILE A 133 15.64 16.86 17.54
CA ILE A 133 15.39 15.43 17.71
C ILE A 133 13.93 15.13 17.39
N GLN A 134 13.67 14.51 16.22
CA GLN A 134 12.32 14.13 15.81
C GLN A 134 11.91 12.72 16.33
N PHE A 135 12.91 11.87 16.63
CA PHE A 135 12.71 10.54 17.17
C PHE A 135 13.43 10.37 18.51
N SER A 136 14.18 9.31 18.72
CA SER A 136 15.03 9.17 19.93
C SER A 136 16.42 9.75 19.69
N LYS A 137 17.15 10.06 20.78
CA LYS A 137 18.56 10.54 20.71
C LYS A 137 19.44 9.59 19.89
N GLY A 138 19.21 8.28 19.96
CA GLY A 138 19.96 7.30 19.22
C GLY A 138 19.91 7.45 17.71
N PHE A 139 18.94 8.17 17.15
CA PHE A 139 18.93 8.49 15.72
C PHE A 139 20.01 9.51 15.31
N ALA A 140 20.49 10.33 16.23
CA ALA A 140 21.54 11.30 15.95
C ALA A 140 22.94 10.64 15.86
N GLU A 141 23.09 9.45 16.39
CA GLU A 141 24.34 8.70 16.32
C GLU A 141 24.54 8.10 14.93
N ILE A 142 25.73 8.29 14.37
CA ILE A 142 26.14 7.63 13.13
C ILE A 142 26.67 6.26 13.52
N GLY A 143 26.05 5.21 13.00
CA GLY A 143 26.47 3.84 13.26
C GLY A 143 27.28 3.21 12.14
N GLU A 144 27.64 1.98 12.34
CA GLU A 144 28.22 1.12 11.31
C GLU A 144 27.11 0.66 10.36
N LEU A 145 27.37 0.74 9.06
CA LEU A 145 26.41 0.44 8.01
C LEU A 145 26.83 -0.81 7.26
N GLU A 146 25.91 -1.74 7.15
CA GLU A 146 26.06 -2.95 6.35
C GLU A 146 24.86 -3.13 5.44
N PHE A 147 25.09 -3.56 4.22
CA PHE A 147 24.04 -3.84 3.25
C PHE A 147 24.12 -5.28 2.79
N PHE A 148 22.98 -5.94 2.73
CA PHE A 148 22.85 -7.33 2.32
C PHE A 148 21.85 -7.44 1.18
N GLU A 149 22.20 -8.26 0.20
CA GLU A 149 21.31 -8.62 -0.90
C GLU A 149 20.94 -10.10 -0.79
N ARG A 150 19.64 -10.39 -0.91
CA ARG A 150 19.08 -11.75 -0.88
C ARG A 150 18.00 -11.89 -1.94
N GLY A 151 18.40 -12.18 -3.18
CA GLY A 151 17.47 -12.26 -4.30
C GLY A 151 16.76 -10.95 -4.56
N ILE A 152 15.46 -10.88 -4.25
CA ILE A 152 14.65 -9.65 -4.41
C ILE A 152 14.63 -8.76 -3.14
N GLN A 153 15.36 -9.14 -2.10
CA GLN A 153 15.42 -8.43 -0.83
C GLN A 153 16.74 -7.70 -0.67
N TYR A 154 16.64 -6.46 -0.22
CA TYR A 154 17.77 -5.61 0.15
C TYR A 154 17.60 -5.17 1.60
N LEU A 155 18.59 -5.42 2.43
CA LEU A 155 18.59 -5.04 3.84
C LEU A 155 19.71 -4.03 4.09
N GLY A 156 19.36 -2.92 4.73
CA GLY A 156 20.32 -1.96 5.27
C GLY A 156 20.29 -2.06 6.79
N CYS A 157 21.40 -2.47 7.38
CA CYS A 157 21.60 -2.56 8.81
C CYS A 157 22.44 -1.37 9.29
N ASN A 158 21.95 -0.68 10.31
CA ASN A 158 22.68 0.39 10.99
C ASN A 158 22.85 0.01 12.44
N THR A 159 24.08 -0.30 12.84
CA THR A 159 24.46 -0.68 14.19
C THR A 159 25.12 0.47 14.91
N ARG A 160 24.60 0.85 16.07
CA ARG A 160 25.13 1.96 16.87
C ARG A 160 25.06 1.67 18.35
N ARG A 161 25.93 2.33 19.12
CA ARG A 161 25.85 2.32 20.57
C ARG A 161 25.00 3.49 21.03
N VAL A 162 24.04 3.19 21.91
CA VAL A 162 23.17 4.18 22.54
C VAL A 162 23.14 3.85 24.03
N ASP A 163 23.77 4.67 24.84
CA ASP A 163 24.02 4.39 26.25
C ASP A 163 24.66 2.99 26.46
N ASP A 164 24.08 2.14 27.27
CA ASP A 164 24.54 0.78 27.56
C ASP A 164 24.03 -0.28 26.56
N TYR A 165 23.45 0.15 25.42
CA TYR A 165 22.88 -0.76 24.45
C TYR A 165 23.56 -0.65 23.09
N VAL A 166 23.66 -1.76 22.41
CA VAL A 166 23.82 -1.81 20.96
C VAL A 166 22.45 -1.81 20.31
N TRP A 167 22.22 -0.84 19.46
CA TRP A 167 20.99 -0.72 18.72
C TRP A 167 21.22 -1.02 17.25
N VAL A 168 20.54 -2.04 16.75
CA VAL A 168 20.52 -2.39 15.33
C VAL A 168 19.19 -1.97 14.75
N ARG A 169 19.21 -1.07 13.78
CA ARG A 169 18.06 -0.74 12.96
C ARG A 169 18.21 -1.39 11.60
N VAL A 170 17.18 -2.10 11.20
CA VAL A 170 17.11 -2.76 9.90
C VAL A 170 16.05 -2.07 9.05
N ASN A 171 16.44 -1.63 7.87
CA ASN A 171 15.54 -1.21 6.81
C ASN A 171 15.56 -2.29 5.73
N GLU A 172 14.41 -2.69 5.26
CA GLU A 172 14.26 -3.72 4.26
C GLU A 172 13.46 -3.20 3.07
N LEU A 173 13.97 -3.48 1.88
CA LEU A 173 13.28 -3.30 0.62
C LEU A 173 13.08 -4.66 -0.03
N ILE A 174 11.83 -5.00 -0.33
CA ILE A 174 11.46 -6.16 -1.16
C ILE A 174 10.96 -5.63 -2.49
N LEU A 175 11.68 -5.96 -3.55
CA LEU A 175 11.32 -5.50 -4.88
C LEU A 175 9.91 -5.97 -5.30
N PRO A 176 9.17 -5.15 -6.06
CA PRO A 176 9.63 -3.86 -6.59
C PRO A 176 9.51 -2.68 -5.63
N ASN A 177 8.63 -2.73 -4.62
CA ASN A 177 8.21 -1.49 -3.95
C ASN A 177 7.67 -1.67 -2.52
N PHE A 178 7.86 -2.83 -1.92
CA PHE A 178 7.48 -3.03 -0.51
C PHE A 178 8.67 -2.76 0.41
N THR A 179 8.45 -2.01 1.48
CA THR A 179 9.49 -1.71 2.47
C THR A 179 8.98 -1.88 3.89
N GLN A 180 9.88 -2.26 4.77
CA GLN A 180 9.64 -2.30 6.20
C GLN A 180 10.89 -1.88 6.99
N ALA A 181 10.69 -1.48 8.24
CA ALA A 181 11.79 -1.17 9.15
C ALA A 181 11.49 -1.69 10.56
N GLY A 182 12.50 -2.21 11.19
CA GLY A 182 12.48 -2.72 12.55
C GLY A 182 13.74 -2.36 13.31
N SER A 183 13.74 -2.62 14.61
CA SER A 183 14.90 -2.37 15.48
C SER A 183 15.05 -3.48 16.51
N ALA A 184 16.31 -3.81 16.83
CA ALA A 184 16.66 -4.66 17.93
C ALA A 184 17.66 -3.94 18.84
N PHE A 185 17.57 -4.17 20.16
CA PHE A 185 18.52 -3.66 21.14
C PHE A 185 19.15 -4.83 21.88
N ALA A 186 20.45 -4.80 22.02
CA ALA A 186 21.21 -5.77 22.81
C ALA A 186 22.02 -5.03 23.88
N ALA A 187 21.89 -5.45 25.14
CA ALA A 187 22.75 -4.97 26.21
C ALA A 187 24.07 -5.77 26.17
N ASP A 188 25.14 -5.12 25.78
CA ASP A 188 26.54 -5.64 25.75
C ASP A 188 26.69 -7.11 25.29
N GLY A 189 25.85 -7.54 24.37
CA GLY A 189 25.87 -8.89 23.80
C GLY A 189 25.21 -9.99 24.66
N THR A 190 24.64 -9.66 25.81
CA THR A 190 24.11 -10.69 26.73
C THR A 190 22.60 -10.86 26.73
N LYS A 191 21.82 -9.85 26.32
CA LYS A 191 20.35 -9.99 26.22
C LYS A 191 19.86 -9.12 25.07
N THR A 192 19.35 -9.77 24.05
CA THR A 192 18.61 -9.06 22.98
C THR A 192 17.26 -8.64 23.53
N ARG A 193 17.02 -7.34 23.58
CA ARG A 193 15.71 -6.80 23.84
C ARG A 193 15.10 -6.39 22.50
N LEU A 194 14.16 -7.15 22.01
CA LEU A 194 13.38 -6.77 20.85
C LEU A 194 12.47 -5.59 21.25
N PHE A 195 12.90 -4.40 20.89
CA PHE A 195 12.03 -3.24 20.93
C PHE A 195 11.45 -3.02 19.54
N GLY A 196 10.17 -3.12 19.50
CA GLY A 196 9.47 -2.80 18.30
C GLY A 196 9.75 -3.83 17.21
N ARG A 197 8.86 -4.62 17.03
CA ARG A 197 8.39 -5.21 15.80
C ARG A 197 8.49 -4.15 14.72
N SER A 198 8.34 -4.47 13.48
CA SER A 198 8.35 -3.50 12.38
C SER A 198 7.61 -2.22 12.75
N SER A 199 8.30 -1.10 12.70
CA SER A 199 7.73 0.21 13.05
C SER A 199 6.79 0.74 11.99
N PHE A 200 7.01 0.35 10.75
CA PHE A 200 6.13 0.63 9.62
C PHE A 200 6.36 -0.38 8.49
N THR A 201 5.33 -0.56 7.69
CA THR A 201 5.37 -1.22 6.39
C THR A 201 4.73 -0.31 5.37
N ARG A 202 5.21 -0.31 4.14
CA ARG A 202 4.64 0.52 3.09
C ARG A 202 4.82 -0.08 1.69
N TRP A 203 3.88 0.22 0.82
CA TRP A 203 4.03 0.11 -0.62
C TRP A 203 4.28 1.51 -1.18
N VAL A 204 5.34 1.66 -1.94
CA VAL A 204 5.70 2.92 -2.61
C VAL A 204 5.27 2.82 -4.07
N VAL A 205 4.37 3.70 -4.52
CA VAL A 205 3.75 3.67 -5.85
C VAL A 205 3.76 5.03 -6.51
#